data_2f8dbf88bd9698b6597113b6310ebc0b
#
_entry.id   2f8dbf88bd9698b6597113b6310ebc0b
#
_cell.length_a   1.000
_cell.length_b   1.000
_cell.length_c   1.000
_cell.angle_alpha   90.00
_cell.angle_beta   90.00
_cell.angle_gamma   90.00
#
_symmetry.space_group_name_H-M   'P 1'
#
loop_
_entity.id
_entity.type
_entity.pdbx_description
1 polymer ?
#
loop_
_entity_poly.entity_id
_entity_poly.type
_entity_poly.pdbx_seq_one_letter_code
_entity_poly.pdbx_strand_id
1 'polypeptide(L)'
;MFFTSIAPAITFAAVLDGSTRVDGVAQIGPVEVILSTAVTGSIFAIFGGQPLCIVGVTGPVTIFTLACFTLANVGGFPFLPFYCWVQIWAALMHVLLAATGACAAVRLVTRYSCETFGMLIAVIYIYTGAENLAGYFASKSSAPALLSLILGLGTAWLALALSGARGWSTLTRTLRVTIADYAAFAAI
;
A
#
# COMPACT_ATOMS: atom_id res chain seq x y z
N MET A 1 5.70 1.97 13.68
CA MET A 1 4.27 1.83 13.27
C MET A 1 3.82 3.01 12.42
N PHE A 2 3.87 4.27 12.89
CA PHE A 2 3.40 5.45 12.13
C PHE A 2 4.00 5.54 10.71
N PHE A 3 5.32 5.52 10.59
CA PHE A 3 6.01 5.61 9.30
C PHE A 3 5.76 4.41 8.38
N THR A 4 5.59 3.23 8.96
CA THR A 4 5.28 2.01 8.21
C THR A 4 3.88 2.07 7.57
N SER A 5 2.96 2.84 8.15
CA SER A 5 1.61 3.03 7.61
C SER A 5 1.54 4.21 6.64
N ILE A 6 2.26 5.31 6.90
CA ILE A 6 2.13 6.54 6.12
C ILE A 6 2.85 6.46 4.77
N ALA A 7 4.00 5.77 4.70
CA ALA A 7 4.75 5.64 3.45
C ALA A 7 3.95 4.89 2.36
N PRO A 8 3.37 3.70 2.61
CA PRO A 8 2.47 3.07 1.64
C PRO A 8 1.25 3.92 1.31
N ALA A 9 0.65 4.62 2.29
CA ALA A 9 -0.52 5.46 2.06
C ALA A 9 -0.21 6.58 1.07
N ILE A 10 0.92 7.27 1.22
CA ILE A 10 1.35 8.34 0.30
C ILE A 10 1.67 7.76 -1.09
N THR A 11 2.38 6.63 -1.14
CA THR A 11 2.77 6.00 -2.40
C THR A 11 1.55 5.58 -3.22
N PHE A 12 0.60 4.87 -2.60
CA PHE A 12 -0.61 4.44 -3.30
C PHE A 12 -1.56 5.60 -3.59
N ALA A 13 -1.59 6.62 -2.74
CA ALA A 13 -2.33 7.84 -3.01
C ALA A 13 -1.80 8.56 -4.26
N ALA A 14 -0.48 8.63 -4.44
CA ALA A 14 0.12 9.21 -5.64
C ALA A 14 -0.22 8.41 -6.91
N VAL A 15 -0.25 7.08 -6.81
CA VAL A 15 -0.69 6.21 -7.92
C VAL A 15 -2.16 6.44 -8.26
N LEU A 16 -3.03 6.54 -7.26
CA LEU A 16 -4.45 6.83 -7.46
C LEU A 16 -4.67 8.23 -8.05
N ASP A 17 -3.98 9.24 -7.54
CA ASP A 17 -4.04 10.62 -8.08
C ASP A 17 -3.69 10.64 -9.57
N GLY A 18 -2.59 9.99 -9.95
CA GLY A 18 -2.17 9.95 -11.35
C GLY A 18 -3.11 9.18 -12.27
N SER A 19 -3.74 8.10 -11.77
CA SER A 19 -4.50 7.14 -12.57
C SER A 19 -6.02 7.36 -12.58
N THR A 20 -6.57 8.15 -11.64
CA THR A 20 -8.03 8.39 -11.55
C THR A 20 -8.42 9.81 -11.97
N ARG A 21 -7.68 10.41 -12.88
CA ARG A 21 -7.98 11.77 -13.35
C ARG A 21 -9.09 11.78 -14.39
N VAL A 22 -10.09 12.65 -14.16
CA VAL A 22 -11.15 12.99 -15.10
C VAL A 22 -11.10 14.51 -15.28
N ASP A 23 -11.01 14.98 -16.50
CA ASP A 23 -10.90 16.41 -16.86
C ASP A 23 -9.76 17.16 -16.12
N GLY A 24 -8.66 16.45 -15.88
CA GLY A 24 -7.49 17.00 -15.18
C GLY A 24 -7.57 17.01 -13.64
N VAL A 25 -8.73 16.64 -13.07
CA VAL A 25 -8.96 16.57 -11.62
C VAL A 25 -8.89 15.12 -11.17
N ALA A 26 -8.05 14.84 -10.17
CA ALA A 26 -7.99 13.51 -9.56
C ALA A 26 -9.28 13.22 -8.78
N GLN A 27 -9.84 12.04 -8.97
CA GLN A 27 -11.05 11.62 -8.24
C GLN A 27 -10.74 11.13 -6.83
N ILE A 28 -9.54 10.57 -6.64
CA ILE A 28 -9.01 10.16 -5.33
C ILE A 28 -7.58 10.68 -5.24
N GLY A 29 -7.34 11.60 -4.33
CA GLY A 29 -6.03 12.20 -4.09
C GLY A 29 -5.40 11.79 -2.76
N PRO A 30 -4.19 12.30 -2.46
CA PRO A 30 -3.48 11.99 -1.22
C PRO A 30 -4.23 12.41 0.05
N VAL A 31 -4.96 13.51 0.00
CA VAL A 31 -5.69 14.04 1.17
C VAL A 31 -6.83 13.10 1.55
N GLU A 32 -7.61 12.64 0.58
CA GLU A 32 -8.71 11.69 0.76
C GLU A 32 -8.22 10.36 1.32
N VAL A 33 -7.11 9.85 0.79
CA VAL A 33 -6.51 8.58 1.24
C VAL A 33 -6.00 8.69 2.67
N ILE A 34 -5.28 9.75 3.02
CA ILE A 34 -4.76 9.96 4.38
C ILE A 34 -5.91 10.15 5.38
N LEU A 35 -6.91 10.97 5.02
CA LEU A 35 -8.07 11.19 5.87
C LEU A 35 -8.86 9.89 6.09
N SER A 36 -9.12 9.13 5.04
CA SER A 36 -9.78 7.83 5.12
C SER A 36 -9.02 6.85 6.01
N THR A 37 -7.69 6.79 5.87
CA THR A 37 -6.83 5.95 6.71
C THR A 37 -6.87 6.38 8.17
N ALA A 38 -6.87 7.68 8.45
CA ALA A 38 -6.95 8.22 9.81
C ALA A 38 -8.29 7.88 10.47
N VAL A 39 -9.41 8.08 9.76
CA VAL A 39 -10.76 7.79 10.26
C VAL A 39 -10.95 6.29 10.48
N THR A 40 -10.64 5.45 9.49
CA THR A 40 -10.77 3.99 9.62
C THR A 40 -9.85 3.42 10.69
N GLY A 41 -8.61 3.89 10.77
CA GLY A 41 -7.67 3.49 11.81
C GLY A 41 -8.14 3.85 13.21
N SER A 42 -8.73 5.05 13.38
CA SER A 42 -9.31 5.49 14.65
C SER A 42 -10.53 4.64 15.06
N ILE A 43 -11.44 4.38 14.13
CA ILE A 43 -12.61 3.50 14.36
C ILE A 43 -12.12 2.10 14.74
N PHE A 44 -11.15 1.56 14.02
CA PHE A 44 -10.60 0.23 14.31
C PHE A 44 -9.91 0.19 15.68
N ALA A 45 -9.15 1.21 16.05
CA ALA A 45 -8.48 1.29 17.35
C ALA A 45 -9.47 1.27 18.53
N ILE A 46 -10.66 1.87 18.35
CA ILE A 46 -11.70 1.92 19.38
C ILE A 46 -12.48 0.60 19.46
N PHE A 47 -12.86 0.02 18.31
CA PHE A 47 -13.80 -1.11 18.26
C PHE A 47 -13.15 -2.45 17.94
N GLY A 48 -11.98 -2.48 17.33
CA GLY A 48 -11.38 -3.70 16.77
C GLY A 48 -10.79 -4.67 17.80
N GLY A 49 -10.52 -4.22 19.03
CA GLY A 49 -9.99 -5.08 20.10
C GLY A 49 -8.62 -5.74 19.83
N GLN A 50 -7.95 -5.40 18.70
CA GLN A 50 -6.66 -5.97 18.31
C GLN A 50 -5.61 -4.88 18.12
N PRO A 51 -4.74 -4.64 19.12
CA PRO A 51 -3.80 -3.50 19.11
C PRO A 51 -2.63 -3.64 18.12
N LEU A 52 -2.39 -4.83 17.59
CA LEU A 52 -1.28 -5.11 16.68
C LEU A 52 -1.65 -4.99 15.19
N CYS A 53 -2.92 -4.77 14.88
CA CYS A 53 -3.40 -4.68 13.51
C CYS A 53 -3.23 -3.24 12.99
N ILE A 54 -2.61 -3.11 11.82
CA ILE A 54 -2.48 -1.82 11.11
C ILE A 54 -3.51 -1.82 9.99
N VAL A 55 -4.40 -0.83 10.02
CA VAL A 55 -5.39 -0.62 8.96
C VAL A 55 -4.90 0.50 8.06
N GLY A 56 -4.87 0.26 6.76
CA GLY A 56 -4.40 1.25 5.79
C GLY A 56 -4.56 0.79 4.35
N VAL A 57 -4.20 1.66 3.42
CA VAL A 57 -4.24 1.37 1.99
C VAL A 57 -3.16 0.34 1.64
N THR A 58 -3.54 -0.63 0.81
CA THR A 58 -2.67 -1.69 0.34
C THR A 58 -2.68 -1.78 -1.19
N GLY A 59 -1.63 -2.37 -1.78
CA GLY A 59 -1.53 -2.55 -3.23
C GLY A 59 -2.75 -3.23 -3.87
N PRO A 60 -3.21 -4.38 -3.35
CA PRO A 60 -4.39 -5.04 -3.90
C PRO A 60 -5.65 -4.17 -3.90
N VAL A 61 -5.87 -3.37 -2.85
CA VAL A 61 -7.01 -2.44 -2.78
C VAL A 61 -6.87 -1.32 -3.81
N THR A 62 -5.64 -0.81 -4.00
CA THR A 62 -5.36 0.20 -5.03
C THR A 62 -5.66 -0.33 -6.43
N ILE A 63 -5.18 -1.54 -6.75
CA ILE A 63 -5.45 -2.19 -8.05
C ILE A 63 -6.96 -2.41 -8.24
N PHE A 64 -7.67 -2.86 -7.20
CA PHE A 64 -9.12 -3.01 -7.24
C PHE A 64 -9.83 -1.67 -7.51
N THR A 65 -9.38 -0.59 -6.86
CA THR A 65 -9.93 0.76 -7.10
C THR A 65 -9.71 1.20 -8.55
N LEU A 66 -8.53 0.94 -9.12
CA LEU A 66 -8.24 1.24 -10.53
C LEU A 66 -9.10 0.40 -11.48
N ALA A 67 -9.33 -0.87 -11.17
CA ALA A 67 -10.24 -1.72 -11.94
C ALA A 67 -11.68 -1.17 -11.90
N CYS A 68 -12.16 -0.74 -10.74
CA CYS A 68 -13.46 -0.08 -10.61
C CYS A 68 -13.54 1.23 -11.43
N PHE A 69 -12.44 2.02 -11.44
CA PHE A 69 -12.36 3.23 -12.24
C PHE A 69 -12.45 2.93 -13.75
N THR A 70 -11.72 1.92 -14.21
CA THR A 70 -11.77 1.47 -15.61
C THR A 70 -13.17 1.00 -16.00
N LEU A 71 -13.82 0.19 -15.14
CA LEU A 71 -15.18 -0.28 -15.37
C LEU A 71 -16.20 0.87 -15.41
N ALA A 72 -16.08 1.84 -14.52
CA ALA A 72 -16.96 3.01 -14.50
C ALA A 72 -16.82 3.82 -15.80
N ASN A 73 -15.58 4.04 -16.26
CA ASN A 73 -15.31 4.75 -17.52
C ASN A 73 -15.87 4.00 -18.75
N VAL A 74 -15.68 2.69 -18.82
CA VAL A 74 -16.23 1.86 -19.91
C VAL A 74 -17.76 1.86 -19.89
N GLY A 75 -18.37 1.83 -18.69
CA GLY A 75 -19.81 1.87 -18.50
C GLY A 75 -20.45 3.26 -18.63
N GLY A 76 -19.65 4.32 -18.74
CA GLY A 76 -20.14 5.71 -18.80
C GLY A 76 -20.76 6.21 -17.49
N PHE A 77 -20.43 5.59 -16.36
CA PHE A 77 -20.94 5.97 -15.03
C PHE A 77 -19.98 6.94 -14.32
N PRO A 78 -20.49 7.88 -13.50
CA PRO A 78 -19.64 8.69 -12.65
C PRO A 78 -18.93 7.78 -11.63
N PHE A 79 -17.61 7.89 -11.56
CA PHE A 79 -16.77 6.96 -10.78
C PHE A 79 -17.09 6.95 -9.28
N LEU A 80 -17.16 8.11 -8.64
CA LEU A 80 -17.35 8.18 -7.19
C LEU A 80 -18.65 7.56 -6.69
N PRO A 81 -19.83 7.83 -7.29
CA PRO A 81 -21.07 7.14 -6.94
C PRO A 81 -21.01 5.64 -7.20
N PHE A 82 -20.45 5.22 -8.32
CA PHE A 82 -20.27 3.80 -8.64
C PHE A 82 -19.39 3.11 -7.59
N TYR A 83 -18.25 3.70 -7.27
CA TYR A 83 -17.32 3.17 -6.27
C TYR A 83 -17.95 3.12 -4.87
N CYS A 84 -18.73 4.13 -4.48
CA CYS A 84 -19.48 4.13 -3.23
C CYS A 84 -20.44 2.92 -3.13
N TRP A 85 -21.20 2.63 -4.19
CA TRP A 85 -22.06 1.45 -4.24
C TRP A 85 -21.29 0.14 -4.11
N VAL A 86 -20.16 0.02 -4.79
CA VAL A 86 -19.27 -1.15 -4.67
C VAL A 86 -18.82 -1.34 -3.21
N GLN A 87 -18.44 -0.27 -2.52
CA GLN A 87 -18.02 -0.33 -1.12
C GLN A 87 -19.18 -0.70 -0.17
N ILE A 88 -20.40 -0.19 -0.42
CA ILE A 88 -21.61 -0.55 0.36
C ILE A 88 -21.90 -2.05 0.22
N TRP A 89 -21.88 -2.59 -0.99
CA TRP A 89 -22.07 -4.02 -1.22
C TRP A 89 -20.98 -4.86 -0.58
N ALA A 90 -19.71 -4.43 -0.69
CA ALA A 90 -18.60 -5.08 -0.03
C ALA A 90 -18.77 -5.11 1.50
N ALA A 91 -19.18 -3.99 2.10
CA ALA A 91 -19.45 -3.91 3.54
C ALA A 91 -20.60 -4.85 3.94
N LEU A 92 -21.70 -4.87 3.19
CA LEU A 92 -22.83 -5.77 3.43
C LEU A 92 -22.39 -7.25 3.39
N MET A 93 -21.61 -7.63 2.39
CA MET A 93 -21.08 -9.01 2.29
C MET A 93 -20.18 -9.36 3.49
N HIS A 94 -19.34 -8.45 3.96
CA HIS A 94 -18.51 -8.68 5.15
C HIS A 94 -19.35 -8.82 6.42
N VAL A 95 -20.42 -8.02 6.57
CA VAL A 95 -21.35 -8.18 7.71
C VAL A 95 -22.05 -9.54 7.66
N LEU A 96 -22.51 -9.99 6.48
CA LEU A 96 -23.12 -11.31 6.31
C LEU A 96 -22.13 -12.44 6.65
N LEU A 97 -20.89 -12.34 6.18
CA LEU A 97 -19.83 -13.31 6.51
C LEU A 97 -19.55 -13.36 8.03
N ALA A 98 -19.55 -12.21 8.68
CA ALA A 98 -19.40 -12.14 10.14
C ALA A 98 -20.60 -12.76 10.88
N ALA A 99 -21.82 -12.42 10.46
CA ALA A 99 -23.06 -12.93 11.07
C ALA A 99 -23.22 -14.45 10.91
N THR A 100 -22.82 -15.01 9.78
CA THR A 100 -22.87 -16.45 9.52
C THR A 100 -21.72 -17.23 10.17
N GLY A 101 -20.77 -16.54 10.79
CA GLY A 101 -19.57 -17.18 11.34
C GLY A 101 -18.64 -17.79 10.28
N ALA A 102 -18.83 -17.44 9.01
CA ALA A 102 -18.03 -17.93 7.89
C ALA A 102 -16.53 -17.55 8.02
N CYS A 103 -16.21 -16.57 8.85
CA CYS A 103 -14.83 -16.25 9.24
C CYS A 103 -14.08 -17.44 9.86
N ALA A 104 -14.79 -18.44 10.40
CA ALA A 104 -14.17 -19.70 10.85
C ALA A 104 -13.49 -20.48 9.71
N ALA A 105 -13.88 -20.24 8.45
CA ALA A 105 -13.21 -20.82 7.27
C ALA A 105 -11.76 -20.35 7.08
N VAL A 106 -11.35 -19.25 7.73
CA VAL A 106 -9.95 -18.80 7.73
C VAL A 106 -9.02 -19.89 8.31
N ARG A 107 -9.54 -20.79 9.17
CA ARG A 107 -8.77 -21.95 9.65
C ARG A 107 -8.35 -22.92 8.54
N LEU A 108 -9.00 -22.88 7.38
CA LEU A 108 -8.63 -23.68 6.20
C LEU A 108 -7.48 -23.05 5.40
N VAL A 109 -7.16 -21.80 5.68
CA VAL A 109 -6.02 -21.10 5.04
C VAL A 109 -4.73 -21.70 5.59
N THR A 110 -3.99 -22.35 4.71
CA THR A 110 -2.72 -22.99 5.07
C THR A 110 -1.59 -21.96 5.09
N ARG A 111 -0.49 -22.30 5.77
CA ARG A 111 0.75 -21.49 5.73
C ARG A 111 1.23 -21.25 4.30
N TYR A 112 1.13 -22.27 3.45
CA TYR A 112 1.46 -22.16 2.02
C TYR A 112 0.67 -21.05 1.34
N SER A 113 -0.64 -20.99 1.55
CA SER A 113 -1.49 -19.95 0.96
C SER A 113 -1.07 -18.55 1.42
N CYS A 114 -0.72 -18.38 2.71
CA CYS A 114 -0.25 -17.10 3.24
C CYS A 114 1.09 -16.68 2.63
N GLU A 115 2.02 -17.61 2.49
CA GLU A 115 3.34 -17.33 1.89
C GLU A 115 3.22 -17.01 0.41
N THR A 116 2.38 -17.75 -0.33
CA THR A 116 2.10 -17.47 -1.75
C THR A 116 1.46 -16.09 -1.95
N PHE A 117 0.51 -15.72 -1.09
CA PHE A 117 -0.11 -14.40 -1.13
C PHE A 117 0.90 -13.28 -0.81
N GLY A 118 1.76 -13.48 0.20
CA GLY A 118 2.83 -12.55 0.53
C GLY A 118 3.82 -12.37 -0.63
N MET A 119 4.20 -13.46 -1.30
CA MET A 119 5.05 -13.43 -2.47
C MET A 119 4.40 -12.69 -3.64
N LEU A 120 3.12 -12.93 -3.89
CA LEU A 120 2.36 -12.22 -4.93
C LEU A 120 2.37 -10.71 -4.69
N ILE A 121 2.10 -10.28 -3.46
CA ILE A 121 2.13 -8.86 -3.08
C ILE A 121 3.53 -8.26 -3.29
N ALA A 122 4.59 -8.97 -2.88
CA ALA A 122 5.95 -8.49 -3.06
C ALA A 122 6.31 -8.31 -4.55
N VAL A 123 5.91 -9.26 -5.40
CA VAL A 123 6.11 -9.16 -6.86
C VAL A 123 5.34 -7.96 -7.44
N ILE A 124 4.10 -7.74 -7.02
CA ILE A 124 3.30 -6.59 -7.45
C ILE A 124 4.00 -5.27 -7.08
N TYR A 125 4.54 -5.15 -5.88
CA TYR A 125 5.24 -3.94 -5.44
C TYR A 125 6.51 -3.68 -6.25
N ILE A 126 7.31 -4.72 -6.49
CA ILE A 126 8.52 -4.63 -7.32
C ILE A 126 8.16 -4.22 -8.74
N TYR A 127 7.14 -4.87 -9.33
CA TYR A 127 6.66 -4.57 -10.67
C TYR A 127 6.18 -3.11 -10.79
N THR A 128 5.31 -2.66 -9.89
CA THR A 128 4.80 -1.29 -9.89
C THR A 128 5.91 -0.27 -9.69
N GLY A 129 6.87 -0.55 -8.81
CA GLY A 129 8.05 0.29 -8.63
C GLY A 129 8.90 0.41 -9.90
N ALA A 130 9.15 -0.72 -10.57
CA ALA A 130 9.91 -0.76 -11.82
C ALA A 130 9.16 -0.04 -12.98
N GLU A 131 7.85 -0.24 -13.09
CA GLU A 131 6.99 0.41 -14.07
C GLU A 131 6.99 1.94 -13.90
N ASN A 132 6.85 2.42 -12.67
CA ASN A 132 6.92 3.85 -12.37
C ASN A 132 8.29 4.44 -12.75
N LEU A 133 9.39 3.76 -12.41
CA LEU A 133 10.73 4.20 -12.80
C LEU A 133 10.90 4.22 -14.33
N ALA A 134 10.45 3.18 -15.03
CA ALA A 134 10.48 3.12 -16.49
C ALA A 134 9.65 4.24 -17.12
N GLY A 135 8.49 4.56 -16.56
CA GLY A 135 7.62 5.65 -17.00
C GLY A 135 8.28 7.02 -16.94
N TYR A 136 9.16 7.27 -15.95
CA TYR A 136 9.94 8.52 -15.90
C TYR A 136 10.92 8.65 -17.07
N PHE A 137 11.51 7.55 -17.52
CA PHE A 137 12.41 7.57 -18.70
C PHE A 137 11.66 7.79 -20.01
N ALA A 138 10.40 7.35 -20.08
CA ALA A 138 9.57 7.54 -21.28
C ALA A 138 8.96 8.94 -21.38
N SER A 139 8.66 9.59 -20.25
CA SER A 139 7.87 10.82 -20.22
C SER A 139 8.64 12.10 -19.89
N LYS A 140 9.85 12.00 -19.34
CA LYS A 140 10.63 13.15 -18.86
C LYS A 140 12.03 13.20 -19.47
N SER A 141 12.69 14.37 -19.36
CA SER A 141 14.10 14.51 -19.72
C SER A 141 14.99 13.59 -18.88
N SER A 142 16.13 13.19 -19.42
CA SER A 142 17.05 12.22 -18.81
C SER A 142 17.50 12.57 -17.39
N ALA A 143 17.65 13.86 -17.06
CA ALA A 143 18.16 14.29 -15.76
C ALA A 143 17.21 13.93 -14.58
N PRO A 144 15.91 14.30 -14.58
CA PRO A 144 15.00 13.90 -13.50
C PRO A 144 14.75 12.38 -13.44
N ALA A 145 14.80 11.69 -14.59
CA ALA A 145 14.66 10.23 -14.62
C ALA A 145 15.86 9.53 -13.95
N LEU A 146 17.08 9.98 -14.23
CA LEU A 146 18.29 9.48 -13.58
C LEU A 146 18.31 9.79 -12.09
N LEU A 147 17.87 10.97 -11.67
CA LEU A 147 17.76 11.31 -10.25
C LEU A 147 16.77 10.39 -9.53
N SER A 148 15.60 10.14 -10.11
CA SER A 148 14.60 9.21 -9.56
C SER A 148 15.14 7.79 -9.45
N LEU A 149 15.92 7.34 -10.44
CA LEU A 149 16.58 6.04 -10.40
C LEU A 149 17.61 5.95 -9.27
N ILE A 150 18.48 6.96 -9.14
CA ILE A 150 19.51 7.00 -8.08
C ILE A 150 18.85 7.02 -6.70
N LEU A 151 17.83 7.84 -6.51
CA LEU A 151 17.08 7.90 -5.26
C LEU A 151 16.39 6.56 -4.97
N GLY A 152 15.67 5.98 -5.93
CA GLY A 152 14.97 4.71 -5.76
C GLY A 152 15.89 3.53 -5.46
N LEU A 153 16.98 3.37 -6.21
CA LEU A 153 17.97 2.34 -5.96
C LEU A 153 18.78 2.61 -4.68
N GLY A 154 19.09 3.89 -4.40
CA GLY A 154 19.81 4.31 -3.21
C GLY A 154 19.02 4.02 -1.93
N THR A 155 17.73 4.35 -1.89
CA THR A 155 16.85 4.03 -0.75
C THR A 155 16.68 2.54 -0.57
N ALA A 156 16.48 1.78 -1.64
CA ALA A 156 16.39 0.32 -1.58
C ALA A 156 17.69 -0.31 -1.06
N TRP A 157 18.83 0.11 -1.58
CA TRP A 157 20.15 -0.36 -1.11
C TRP A 157 20.38 -0.01 0.36
N LEU A 158 20.09 1.23 0.75
CA LEU A 158 20.24 1.68 2.12
C LEU A 158 19.34 0.90 3.09
N ALA A 159 18.08 0.69 2.73
CA ALA A 159 17.13 -0.11 3.51
C ALA A 159 17.65 -1.54 3.72
N LEU A 160 18.14 -2.19 2.65
CA LEU A 160 18.69 -3.54 2.71
C LEU A 160 19.98 -3.59 3.53
N ALA A 161 20.88 -2.62 3.37
CA ALA A 161 22.12 -2.53 4.13
C ALA A 161 21.85 -2.35 5.63
N LEU A 162 20.93 -1.45 6.00
CA LEU A 162 20.56 -1.19 7.38
C LEU A 162 19.79 -2.38 8.00
N SER A 163 18.90 -3.04 7.26
CA SER A 163 18.21 -4.22 7.78
C SER A 163 19.17 -5.40 8.06
N GLY A 164 20.27 -5.47 7.32
CA GLY A 164 21.39 -6.41 7.57
C GLY A 164 22.23 -6.08 8.80
N ALA A 165 22.00 -4.96 9.48
CA ALA A 165 22.84 -4.48 10.61
C ALA A 165 22.87 -5.45 11.79
N ARG A 166 21.89 -6.33 11.95
CA ARG A 166 21.89 -7.39 12.97
C ARG A 166 23.09 -8.32 12.85
N GLY A 167 23.62 -8.54 11.63
CA GLY A 167 24.78 -9.37 11.35
C GLY A 167 26.12 -8.66 11.43
N TRP A 168 26.17 -7.34 11.64
CA TRP A 168 27.42 -6.59 11.68
C TRP A 168 28.28 -7.00 12.89
N SER A 169 29.59 -7.07 12.70
CA SER A 169 30.57 -7.34 13.78
C SER A 169 30.89 -6.11 14.58
N THR A 170 30.60 -4.91 14.06
CA THR A 170 30.84 -3.60 14.69
C THR A 170 29.58 -3.16 15.44
N LEU A 171 29.72 -2.25 16.40
CA LEU A 171 28.62 -1.72 17.21
C LEU A 171 28.07 -2.68 18.29
N THR A 172 27.47 -2.11 19.32
CA THR A 172 26.82 -2.87 20.40
C THR A 172 25.56 -3.57 19.89
N ARG A 173 25.16 -4.67 20.52
CA ARG A 173 23.98 -5.45 20.14
C ARG A 173 22.72 -4.59 20.09
N THR A 174 22.54 -3.70 21.05
CA THR A 174 21.38 -2.82 21.14
C THR A 174 21.31 -1.88 19.93
N LEU A 175 22.42 -1.23 19.57
CA LEU A 175 22.48 -0.34 18.41
C LEU A 175 22.20 -1.08 17.10
N ARG A 176 22.75 -2.27 16.91
CA ARG A 176 22.52 -3.08 15.71
C ARG A 176 21.04 -3.47 15.55
N VAL A 177 20.40 -3.87 16.64
CA VAL A 177 18.96 -4.20 16.62
C VAL A 177 18.12 -2.96 16.32
N THR A 178 18.40 -1.84 16.99
CA THR A 178 17.69 -0.58 16.74
C THR A 178 17.85 -0.11 15.30
N ILE A 179 19.06 -0.13 14.74
CA ILE A 179 19.31 0.24 13.34
C ILE A 179 18.50 -0.67 12.39
N ALA A 180 18.51 -1.98 12.62
CA ALA A 180 17.77 -2.91 11.77
C ALA A 180 16.25 -2.74 11.89
N ASP A 181 15.74 -2.44 13.07
CA ASP A 181 14.30 -2.24 13.31
C ASP A 181 13.79 -0.93 12.70
N TYR A 182 14.64 0.10 12.64
CA TYR A 182 14.32 1.40 12.02
C TYR A 182 14.88 1.57 10.60
N ALA A 183 15.40 0.50 9.97
CA ALA A 183 16.06 0.54 8.67
C ALA A 183 15.18 1.16 7.58
N ALA A 184 13.91 0.76 7.49
CA ALA A 184 12.98 1.30 6.50
C ALA A 184 12.71 2.79 6.73
N PHE A 185 12.61 3.23 7.98
CA PHE A 185 12.42 4.64 8.32
C PHE A 185 13.64 5.49 7.99
N ALA A 186 14.83 4.98 8.28
CA ALA A 186 16.09 5.70 8.03
C ALA A 186 16.45 5.78 6.54
N ALA A 187 15.87 4.92 5.70
CA ALA A 187 16.09 4.89 4.25
C ALA A 187 15.15 5.82 3.47
N ILE A 188 13.99 6.16 4.01
CA ILE A 188 13.00 7.07 3.41
C ILE A 188 13.32 8.51 3.74
#